data_2a7496193f63c562b465bda243fd0ba1
#
_entry.id   2a7496193f63c562b465bda243fd0ba1
#
_cell.length_a   1.000
_cell.length_b   1.000
_cell.length_c   1.000
_cell.angle_alpha   90.00
_cell.angle_beta   90.00
_cell.angle_gamma   90.00
#
_symmetry.space_group_name_H-M   'P 1'
#
loop_
_entity.id
_entity.type
_entity.pdbx_description
1 polymer ?
#
loop_
_entity_poly.entity_id
_entity_poly.type
_entity_poly.pdbx_seq_one_letter_code
_entity_poly.pdbx_strand_id
1 'polypeptide(L)'
;KAMGRGTQSLIAPTWSIEQPVERHVIDGVEIVFQLTPETEAPAEMNFHFPQFKVLNLAENGCHTMHNLCPIRGAKTRDALAWSKYLDAALNDFIEDTDVVIAQHHWPTWGRERARCFLTEQRDLYRLMHDQTLRLMSHGLTPHEIAQEFRLPASLEKSWHVRPYYGAIAHNVRAVYAHYMGPYDGNPVNLDPLAPQPAAQK
;
A
#
# COMPACT_ATOMS: atom_id res chain seq x y z
N LYS A 1 23.75 21.92 -11.06
CA LYS A 1 23.99 21.18 -12.32
C LYS A 1 22.88 20.18 -12.46
N ALA A 2 22.01 20.33 -13.47
CA ALA A 2 21.00 19.30 -13.76
C ALA A 2 21.74 18.02 -14.19
N MET A 3 21.37 16.87 -13.58
CA MET A 3 21.85 15.58 -14.08
C MET A 3 21.32 15.38 -15.50
N GLY A 4 22.23 15.03 -16.43
CA GLY A 4 21.83 14.70 -17.79
C GLY A 4 20.84 13.53 -17.76
N ARG A 5 19.71 13.69 -18.44
CA ARG A 5 18.74 12.60 -18.61
C ARG A 5 19.32 11.64 -19.66
N GLY A 6 19.56 10.40 -19.25
CA GLY A 6 19.87 9.34 -20.20
C GLY A 6 18.66 8.98 -21.07
N THR A 7 18.85 8.12 -22.04
CA THR A 7 17.77 7.48 -22.81
C THR A 7 16.97 6.57 -21.89
N GLN A 8 15.66 6.71 -21.91
CA GLN A 8 14.74 5.80 -21.23
C GLN A 8 14.25 4.76 -22.22
N SER A 9 14.42 3.48 -21.89
CA SER A 9 13.91 2.37 -22.68
C SER A 9 13.40 1.27 -21.75
N LEU A 10 12.43 0.49 -22.23
CA LEU A 10 11.94 -0.70 -21.55
C LEU A 10 12.68 -1.92 -22.12
N ILE A 11 13.26 -2.72 -21.24
CA ILE A 11 13.70 -4.08 -21.56
C ILE A 11 12.65 -5.01 -20.96
N ALA A 12 11.92 -5.72 -21.81
CA ALA A 12 10.91 -6.66 -21.35
C ALA A 12 11.57 -7.80 -20.56
N PRO A 13 10.96 -8.28 -19.47
CA PRO A 13 11.45 -9.44 -18.76
C PRO A 13 11.42 -10.67 -19.67
N THR A 14 12.40 -11.57 -19.51
CA THR A 14 12.47 -12.84 -20.22
C THR A 14 11.72 -13.97 -19.49
N TRP A 15 11.37 -13.73 -18.24
CA TRP A 15 10.61 -14.64 -17.39
C TRP A 15 9.58 -13.84 -16.57
N SER A 16 8.36 -14.35 -16.49
CA SER A 16 7.27 -13.75 -15.71
C SER A 16 6.86 -14.66 -14.56
N ILE A 17 6.56 -14.08 -13.41
CA ILE A 17 5.93 -14.77 -12.28
C ILE A 17 4.42 -14.74 -12.52
N GLU A 18 3.78 -15.90 -12.58
CA GLU A 18 2.37 -16.05 -12.96
C GLU A 18 1.49 -16.61 -11.84
N GLN A 19 2.09 -17.37 -10.91
CA GLN A 19 1.36 -17.95 -9.80
C GLN A 19 1.42 -17.03 -8.57
N PRO A 20 0.44 -17.11 -7.66
CA PRO A 20 0.44 -16.32 -6.43
C PRO A 20 1.73 -16.45 -5.61
N VAL A 21 2.32 -17.65 -5.60
CA VAL A 21 3.63 -17.92 -5.01
C VAL A 21 4.42 -18.83 -5.95
N GLU A 22 5.62 -18.40 -6.31
CA GLU A 22 6.56 -19.18 -7.12
C GLU A 22 7.93 -19.23 -6.48
N ARG A 23 8.65 -20.31 -6.75
CA ARG A 23 9.99 -20.54 -6.21
C ARG A 23 10.95 -20.81 -7.36
N HIS A 24 12.01 -20.02 -7.43
CA HIS A 24 13.04 -20.14 -8.47
C HIS A 24 14.44 -20.10 -7.87
N VAL A 25 15.41 -20.71 -8.57
CA VAL A 25 16.83 -20.60 -8.24
C VAL A 25 17.50 -19.79 -9.34
N ILE A 26 18.04 -18.63 -9.00
CA ILE A 26 18.71 -17.72 -9.91
C ILE A 26 20.15 -17.53 -9.41
N ASP A 27 21.13 -17.90 -10.23
CA ASP A 27 22.56 -17.87 -9.89
C ASP A 27 22.89 -18.57 -8.54
N GLY A 28 22.23 -19.69 -8.26
CA GLY A 28 22.41 -20.46 -7.03
C GLY A 28 21.68 -19.91 -5.81
N VAL A 29 20.96 -18.81 -5.94
CA VAL A 29 20.12 -18.22 -4.88
C VAL A 29 18.67 -18.63 -5.08
N GLU A 30 18.10 -19.25 -4.05
CA GLU A 30 16.67 -19.53 -4.00
C GLU A 30 15.90 -18.26 -3.67
N ILE A 31 14.89 -17.96 -4.48
CA ILE A 31 13.98 -16.82 -4.28
C ILE A 31 12.54 -17.34 -4.32
N VAL A 32 11.79 -17.03 -3.31
CA VAL A 32 10.33 -17.24 -3.28
C VAL A 32 9.65 -15.92 -3.59
N PHE A 33 8.91 -15.88 -4.68
CA PHE A 33 8.14 -14.71 -5.13
C PHE A 33 6.71 -14.86 -4.61
N GLN A 34 6.17 -13.81 -4.01
CA GLN A 34 4.75 -13.69 -3.67
C GLN A 34 4.16 -12.54 -4.47
N LEU A 35 3.29 -12.83 -5.43
CA LEU A 35 2.57 -11.77 -6.16
C LEU A 35 1.61 -11.01 -5.24
N THR A 36 1.63 -9.70 -5.35
CA THR A 36 0.79 -8.80 -4.55
C THR A 36 0.10 -7.75 -5.42
N PRO A 37 -0.63 -8.17 -6.48
CA PRO A 37 -1.28 -7.24 -7.40
C PRO A 37 -2.27 -6.32 -6.67
N GLU A 38 -2.58 -5.17 -7.29
CA GLU A 38 -3.50 -4.15 -6.78
C GLU A 38 -3.02 -3.44 -5.49
N THR A 39 -1.76 -3.65 -5.09
CA THR A 39 -1.10 -2.90 -4.02
C THR A 39 -0.43 -1.64 -4.58
N GLU A 40 0.89 -1.45 -4.41
CA GLU A 40 1.58 -0.26 -4.94
C GLU A 40 1.51 -0.20 -6.46
N ALA A 41 1.70 -1.33 -7.13
CA ALA A 41 1.65 -1.45 -8.58
C ALA A 41 0.86 -2.69 -9.00
N PRO A 42 0.35 -2.75 -10.26
CA PRO A 42 -0.35 -3.93 -10.77
C PRO A 42 0.49 -5.21 -10.77
N ALA A 43 1.80 -5.09 -10.90
CA ALA A 43 2.75 -6.20 -10.92
C ALA A 43 3.67 -6.22 -9.69
N GLU A 44 3.18 -5.70 -8.57
CA GLU A 44 3.92 -5.70 -7.31
C GLU A 44 4.13 -7.12 -6.80
N MET A 45 5.27 -7.37 -6.15
CA MET A 45 5.56 -8.67 -5.54
C MET A 45 6.54 -8.54 -4.37
N ASN A 46 6.41 -9.42 -3.39
CA ASN A 46 7.37 -9.60 -2.32
C ASN A 46 8.38 -10.69 -2.71
N PHE A 47 9.57 -10.65 -2.08
CA PHE A 47 10.66 -11.60 -2.34
C PHE A 47 11.17 -12.16 -1.02
N HIS A 48 11.11 -13.46 -0.83
CA HIS A 48 11.76 -14.12 0.30
C HIS A 48 13.01 -14.86 -0.16
N PHE A 49 14.09 -14.68 0.56
CA PHE A 49 15.40 -15.32 0.32
C PHE A 49 15.71 -16.25 1.50
N PRO A 50 15.30 -17.52 1.47
CA PRO A 50 15.44 -18.44 2.61
C PRO A 50 16.89 -18.61 3.09
N GLN A 51 17.83 -18.74 2.15
CA GLN A 51 19.26 -18.91 2.46
C GLN A 51 19.85 -17.74 3.27
N PHE A 52 19.31 -16.54 3.11
CA PHE A 52 19.77 -15.32 3.79
C PHE A 52 18.82 -14.87 4.90
N LYS A 53 17.67 -15.53 5.06
CA LYS A 53 16.59 -15.13 5.98
C LYS A 53 16.15 -13.68 5.80
N VAL A 54 16.04 -13.26 4.55
CA VAL A 54 15.66 -11.92 4.14
C VAL A 54 14.29 -11.95 3.50
N LEU A 55 13.40 -11.09 3.96
CA LEU A 55 12.12 -10.80 3.31
C LEU A 55 12.15 -9.38 2.76
N ASN A 56 12.06 -9.24 1.45
CA ASN A 56 11.89 -7.95 0.78
C ASN A 56 10.40 -7.73 0.48
N LEU A 57 9.82 -6.70 1.05
CA LEU A 57 8.41 -6.36 0.90
C LEU A 57 8.13 -5.38 -0.23
N ALA A 58 9.12 -5.10 -1.08
CA ALA A 58 8.99 -4.08 -2.12
C ALA A 58 8.44 -2.78 -1.50
N GLU A 59 7.31 -2.24 -1.96
CA GLU A 59 6.66 -1.09 -1.33
C GLU A 59 5.48 -1.46 -0.42
N ASN A 60 5.15 -2.76 -0.30
CA ASN A 60 4.09 -3.23 0.59
C ASN A 60 4.38 -3.01 2.08
N GLY A 61 5.65 -2.93 2.46
CA GLY A 61 6.09 -2.67 3.81
C GLY A 61 6.78 -1.32 3.94
N CYS A 62 6.05 -0.28 4.21
CA CYS A 62 6.59 1.05 4.51
C CYS A 62 6.69 1.30 6.01
N HIS A 63 7.78 1.96 6.50
CA HIS A 63 7.87 2.40 7.90
C HIS A 63 6.99 3.62 8.22
N THR A 64 6.09 3.95 7.31
CA THR A 64 5.06 4.96 7.45
C THR A 64 3.82 4.50 6.70
N MET A 65 2.71 5.17 6.90
CA MET A 65 1.52 4.95 6.09
C MET A 65 1.80 5.25 4.62
N HIS A 66 1.57 4.27 3.74
CA HIS A 66 1.64 4.49 2.31
C HIS A 66 0.33 5.08 1.77
N ASN A 67 0.36 5.82 0.68
CA ASN A 67 -0.86 6.30 0.05
C ASN A 67 -1.58 5.19 -0.71
N LEU A 68 -2.92 5.20 -0.67
CA LEU A 68 -3.77 4.28 -1.43
C LEU A 68 -4.27 4.87 -2.75
N CYS A 69 -4.06 6.16 -2.98
CA CYS A 69 -4.35 6.82 -4.26
C CYS A 69 -3.24 7.84 -4.54
N PRO A 70 -2.32 7.56 -5.45
CA PRO A 70 -1.23 8.47 -5.73
C PRO A 70 -1.73 9.73 -6.44
N ILE A 71 -1.29 10.89 -5.96
CA ILE A 71 -1.70 12.20 -6.50
C ILE A 71 -1.19 12.47 -7.91
N ARG A 72 -0.20 11.71 -8.39
CA ARG A 72 0.29 11.78 -9.78
C ARG A 72 -0.69 11.17 -10.80
N GLY A 73 -1.73 10.50 -10.33
CA GLY A 73 -2.68 9.75 -11.15
C GLY A 73 -2.27 8.29 -11.34
N ALA A 74 -3.09 7.40 -10.80
CA ALA A 74 -3.07 5.95 -10.99
C ALA A 74 -4.38 5.38 -10.46
N LYS A 75 -4.63 4.10 -10.68
CA LYS A 75 -5.73 3.39 -10.03
C LYS A 75 -5.60 3.45 -8.52
N THR A 76 -6.74 3.50 -7.86
CA THR A 76 -6.82 3.35 -6.40
C THR A 76 -6.36 1.94 -6.02
N ARG A 77 -5.50 1.84 -5.03
CA ARG A 77 -4.94 0.59 -4.51
C ARG A 77 -5.95 -0.10 -3.60
N ASP A 78 -5.93 -1.43 -3.58
CA ASP A 78 -6.84 -2.22 -2.76
C ASP A 78 -6.25 -2.44 -1.35
N ALA A 79 -6.80 -1.74 -0.37
CA ALA A 79 -6.36 -1.85 1.03
C ALA A 79 -6.65 -3.24 1.62
N LEU A 80 -7.73 -3.91 1.19
CA LEU A 80 -8.05 -5.26 1.66
C LEU A 80 -7.05 -6.28 1.10
N ALA A 81 -6.78 -6.22 -0.19
CA ALA A 81 -5.77 -7.08 -0.82
C ALA A 81 -4.39 -6.85 -0.18
N TRP A 82 -3.99 -5.59 0.03
CA TRP A 82 -2.75 -5.23 0.70
C TRP A 82 -2.62 -5.88 2.08
N SER A 83 -3.66 -5.74 2.90
CA SER A 83 -3.67 -6.38 4.23
C SER A 83 -3.56 -7.90 4.17
N LYS A 84 -4.21 -8.55 3.21
CA LYS A 84 -4.15 -10.00 3.02
C LYS A 84 -2.76 -10.49 2.59
N TYR A 85 -2.07 -9.73 1.73
CA TYR A 85 -0.71 -10.10 1.32
C TYR A 85 0.31 -9.94 2.45
N LEU A 86 0.16 -8.93 3.31
CA LEU A 86 0.97 -8.80 4.51
C LEU A 86 0.67 -9.92 5.52
N ASP A 87 -0.59 -10.32 5.66
CA ASP A 87 -0.98 -11.46 6.49
C ASP A 87 -0.40 -12.78 5.98
N ALA A 88 -0.45 -13.02 4.66
CA ALA A 88 0.18 -14.18 4.04
C ALA A 88 1.71 -14.16 4.24
N ALA A 89 2.36 -13.01 4.06
CA ALA A 89 3.80 -12.88 4.32
C ALA A 89 4.17 -13.17 5.79
N LEU A 90 3.32 -12.76 6.74
CA LEU A 90 3.47 -13.09 8.16
C LEU A 90 3.35 -14.61 8.41
N ASN A 91 2.41 -15.27 7.76
CA ASN A 91 2.17 -16.70 7.96
C ASN A 91 3.23 -17.57 7.27
N ASP A 92 3.65 -17.19 6.07
CA ASP A 92 4.45 -18.04 5.20
C ASP A 92 5.96 -17.82 5.37
N PHE A 93 6.40 -16.59 5.73
CA PHE A 93 7.83 -16.25 5.66
C PHE A 93 8.43 -15.77 6.99
N ILE A 94 7.64 -15.24 7.94
CA ILE A 94 8.20 -14.53 9.08
C ILE A 94 9.03 -15.43 10.01
N GLU A 95 8.69 -16.73 10.12
CA GLU A 95 9.44 -17.66 10.97
C GLU A 95 10.85 -17.92 10.44
N ASP A 96 11.05 -17.81 9.15
CA ASP A 96 12.35 -17.96 8.49
C ASP A 96 12.89 -16.61 7.99
N THR A 97 12.65 -15.54 8.76
CA THR A 97 13.10 -14.18 8.43
C THR A 97 13.81 -13.55 9.62
N ASP A 98 15.07 -13.15 9.41
CA ASP A 98 15.86 -12.40 10.39
C ASP A 98 15.90 -10.90 10.07
N VAL A 99 15.65 -10.52 8.81
CA VAL A 99 15.60 -9.12 8.39
C VAL A 99 14.56 -8.89 7.31
N VAL A 100 13.78 -7.83 7.50
CA VAL A 100 12.87 -7.29 6.48
C VAL A 100 13.49 -6.07 5.85
N ILE A 101 13.49 -6.03 4.52
CA ILE A 101 13.87 -4.87 3.72
C ILE A 101 12.69 -4.42 2.86
N ALA A 102 12.70 -3.18 2.47
CA ALA A 102 11.71 -2.56 1.59
C ALA A 102 12.33 -1.36 0.88
N GLN A 103 11.73 -0.93 -0.20
CA GLN A 103 12.11 0.30 -0.87
C GLN A 103 11.85 1.50 0.06
N HIS A 104 12.67 2.52 -0.04
CA HIS A 104 12.54 3.80 0.67
C HIS A 104 12.83 3.79 2.18
N HIS A 105 13.28 2.66 2.75
CA HIS A 105 13.54 2.54 4.19
C HIS A 105 14.83 1.79 4.49
N TRP A 106 15.29 1.94 5.76
CA TRP A 106 16.32 1.10 6.34
C TRP A 106 15.75 -0.29 6.71
N PRO A 107 16.63 -1.31 6.80
CA PRO A 107 16.20 -2.66 7.17
C PRO A 107 15.63 -2.74 8.60
N THR A 108 14.66 -3.63 8.78
CA THR A 108 14.14 -4.01 10.10
C THR A 108 14.79 -5.32 10.54
N TRP A 109 15.69 -5.24 11.48
CA TRP A 109 16.46 -6.37 11.99
C TRP A 109 15.78 -7.04 13.18
N GLY A 110 15.76 -8.37 13.16
CA GLY A 110 15.21 -9.23 14.19
C GLY A 110 13.75 -9.62 13.93
N ARG A 111 13.48 -10.92 14.02
CA ARG A 111 12.18 -11.52 13.72
C ARG A 111 11.01 -10.87 14.44
N GLU A 112 11.14 -10.64 15.74
CA GLU A 112 10.07 -10.04 16.54
C GLU A 112 9.74 -8.61 16.11
N ARG A 113 10.75 -7.82 15.74
CA ARG A 113 10.54 -6.47 15.21
C ARG A 113 9.89 -6.51 13.83
N ALA A 114 10.35 -7.44 12.98
CA ALA A 114 9.76 -7.66 11.66
C ALA A 114 8.30 -8.08 11.78
N ARG A 115 7.99 -9.03 12.67
CA ARG A 115 6.62 -9.46 12.97
C ARG A 115 5.74 -8.30 13.44
N CYS A 116 6.21 -7.50 14.39
CA CYS A 116 5.51 -6.33 14.89
C CYS A 116 5.22 -5.35 13.74
N PHE A 117 6.23 -5.03 12.93
CA PHE A 117 6.13 -4.13 11.78
C PHE A 117 5.07 -4.60 10.77
N LEU A 118 5.14 -5.86 10.31
CA LEU A 118 4.18 -6.38 9.36
C LEU A 118 2.77 -6.45 9.94
N THR A 119 2.64 -6.83 11.21
CA THR A 119 1.35 -6.89 11.90
C THR A 119 0.69 -5.51 11.96
N GLU A 120 1.43 -4.48 12.34
CA GLU A 120 0.91 -3.11 12.43
C GLU A 120 0.52 -2.55 11.06
N GLN A 121 1.30 -2.82 10.02
CA GLN A 121 0.98 -2.43 8.65
C GLN A 121 -0.27 -3.17 8.13
N ARG A 122 -0.36 -4.48 8.34
CA ARG A 122 -1.53 -5.29 7.99
C ARG A 122 -2.79 -4.73 8.66
N ASP A 123 -2.71 -4.51 9.96
CA ASP A 123 -3.85 -4.06 10.76
C ASP A 123 -4.29 -2.64 10.38
N LEU A 124 -3.35 -1.77 10.02
CA LEU A 124 -3.63 -0.44 9.51
C LEU A 124 -4.50 -0.49 8.25
N TYR A 125 -4.05 -1.22 7.21
CA TYR A 125 -4.79 -1.29 5.95
C TYR A 125 -6.11 -2.01 6.11
N ARG A 126 -6.17 -3.05 6.93
CA ARG A 126 -7.41 -3.76 7.23
C ARG A 126 -8.41 -2.87 7.96
N LEU A 127 -7.96 -2.15 8.95
CA LEU A 127 -8.80 -1.19 9.68
C LEU A 127 -9.32 -0.09 8.75
N MET A 128 -8.46 0.51 7.91
CA MET A 128 -8.88 1.53 6.95
C MET A 128 -9.96 1.00 6.02
N HIS A 129 -9.79 -0.20 5.49
CA HIS A 129 -10.80 -0.85 4.66
C HIS A 129 -12.10 -1.05 5.42
N ASP A 130 -12.08 -1.83 6.49
CA ASP A 130 -13.29 -2.29 7.18
C ASP A 130 -14.08 -1.12 7.80
N GLN A 131 -13.40 -0.13 8.40
CA GLN A 131 -14.07 1.02 8.98
C GLN A 131 -14.63 1.98 7.92
N THR A 132 -13.93 2.13 6.80
CA THR A 132 -14.49 2.93 5.68
C THR A 132 -15.76 2.30 5.15
N LEU A 133 -15.78 0.98 4.92
CA LEU A 133 -16.98 0.28 4.46
C LEU A 133 -18.12 0.36 5.49
N ARG A 134 -17.78 0.20 6.77
CA ARG A 134 -18.78 0.35 7.85
C ARG A 134 -19.42 1.73 7.82
N LEU A 135 -18.65 2.79 7.73
CA LEU A 135 -19.16 4.17 7.69
C LEU A 135 -19.92 4.47 6.38
N MET A 136 -19.44 3.92 5.24
CA MET A 136 -20.19 3.93 3.98
C MET A 136 -21.57 3.31 4.12
N SER A 137 -21.68 2.15 4.77
CA SER A 137 -22.96 1.45 4.95
C SER A 137 -23.93 2.22 5.84
N HIS A 138 -23.43 3.18 6.63
CA HIS A 138 -24.24 4.14 7.39
C HIS A 138 -24.61 5.39 6.58
N GLY A 139 -24.24 5.46 5.32
CA GLY A 139 -24.58 6.55 4.41
C GLY A 139 -23.68 7.78 4.48
N LEU A 140 -22.50 7.67 5.14
CA LEU A 140 -21.58 8.79 5.21
C LEU A 140 -20.88 9.02 3.86
N THR A 141 -20.70 10.27 3.51
CA THR A 141 -19.89 10.70 2.36
C THR A 141 -18.39 10.49 2.61
N PRO A 142 -17.55 10.43 1.56
CA PRO A 142 -16.10 10.25 1.75
C PRO A 142 -15.47 11.37 2.59
N HIS A 143 -16.04 12.57 2.60
CA HIS A 143 -15.56 13.67 3.41
C HIS A 143 -15.90 13.47 4.89
N GLU A 144 -17.11 13.08 5.20
CA GLU A 144 -17.56 12.76 6.57
C GLU A 144 -16.78 11.57 7.14
N ILE A 145 -16.57 10.52 6.35
CA ILE A 145 -15.75 9.38 6.76
C ILE A 145 -14.33 9.83 7.14
N ALA A 146 -13.72 10.72 6.35
CA ALA A 146 -12.40 11.24 6.66
C ALA A 146 -12.34 12.06 7.96
N GLN A 147 -13.46 12.67 8.35
CA GLN A 147 -13.59 13.39 9.63
C GLN A 147 -13.89 12.46 10.81
N GLU A 148 -14.66 11.40 10.59
CA GLU A 148 -15.09 10.46 11.62
C GLU A 148 -14.07 9.37 11.93
N PHE A 149 -13.22 9.01 10.96
CA PHE A 149 -12.26 7.91 11.12
C PHE A 149 -11.26 8.20 12.24
N ARG A 150 -11.03 7.19 13.09
CA ARG A 150 -10.02 7.25 14.17
C ARG A 150 -9.21 5.97 14.20
N LEU A 151 -7.91 6.10 14.43
CA LEU A 151 -7.06 4.97 14.78
C LEU A 151 -7.27 4.58 16.24
N PRO A 152 -7.25 3.29 16.57
CA PRO A 152 -7.18 2.85 17.95
C PRO A 152 -5.81 3.23 18.54
N ALA A 153 -5.76 3.44 19.86
CA ALA A 153 -4.56 3.86 20.57
C ALA A 153 -3.34 2.93 20.36
N SER A 154 -3.58 1.65 20.07
CA SER A 154 -2.54 0.68 19.75
C SER A 154 -1.81 1.00 18.44
N LEU A 155 -2.55 1.40 17.40
CA LEU A 155 -1.97 1.79 16.12
C LEU A 155 -1.50 3.24 16.12
N GLU A 156 -2.22 4.15 16.77
CA GLU A 156 -1.86 5.57 16.81
C GLU A 156 -0.45 5.81 17.41
N LYS A 157 -0.05 4.99 18.37
CA LYS A 157 1.28 5.06 19.00
C LYS A 157 2.38 4.35 18.20
N SER A 158 2.01 3.57 17.20
CA SER A 158 2.98 2.83 16.40
C SER A 158 3.78 3.76 15.48
N TRP A 159 5.10 3.61 15.53
CA TRP A 159 5.99 4.31 14.62
C TRP A 159 5.74 3.96 13.14
N HIS A 160 5.34 2.72 12.86
CA HIS A 160 5.23 2.18 11.52
C HIS A 160 3.97 2.61 10.77
N VAL A 161 2.97 3.15 11.46
CA VAL A 161 1.67 3.53 10.84
C VAL A 161 1.42 5.03 10.82
N ARG A 162 2.40 5.84 11.23
CA ARG A 162 2.25 7.29 11.22
C ARG A 162 2.09 7.83 9.80
N PRO A 163 1.32 8.89 9.61
CA PRO A 163 1.20 9.55 8.31
C PRO A 163 2.51 10.22 7.90
N TYR A 164 2.89 10.06 6.65
CA TYR A 164 3.99 10.78 6.00
C TYR A 164 3.79 10.76 4.48
N TYR A 165 3.91 9.57 3.84
CA TYR A 165 3.67 9.40 2.41
C TYR A 165 2.20 9.16 2.09
N GLY A 166 1.42 8.69 3.03
CA GLY A 166 -0.04 8.65 3.04
C GLY A 166 -0.58 9.41 4.24
N ALA A 167 -1.88 9.64 4.24
CA ALA A 167 -2.62 10.25 5.35
C ALA A 167 -3.98 9.57 5.49
N ILE A 168 -4.47 9.44 6.72
CA ILE A 168 -5.76 8.81 7.02
C ILE A 168 -6.87 9.39 6.16
N ALA A 169 -7.04 10.71 6.20
CA ALA A 169 -8.11 11.39 5.47
C ALA A 169 -8.03 11.19 3.94
N HIS A 170 -6.83 11.05 3.39
CA HIS A 170 -6.62 10.75 1.98
C HIS A 170 -6.92 9.28 1.68
N ASN A 171 -6.41 8.37 2.50
CA ASN A 171 -6.52 6.94 2.30
C ASN A 171 -7.96 6.42 2.47
N VAL A 172 -8.71 6.90 3.46
CA VAL A 172 -10.12 6.48 3.62
C VAL A 172 -10.99 6.95 2.46
N ARG A 173 -10.71 8.14 1.90
CA ARG A 173 -11.35 8.60 0.65
C ARG A 173 -10.95 7.73 -0.55
N ALA A 174 -9.71 7.26 -0.58
CA ALA A 174 -9.26 6.33 -1.61
C ALA A 174 -9.98 4.98 -1.51
N VAL A 175 -10.15 4.43 -0.30
CA VAL A 175 -10.95 3.21 -0.08
C VAL A 175 -12.39 3.43 -0.51
N TYR A 176 -13.01 4.56 -0.14
CA TYR A 176 -14.36 4.90 -0.61
C TYR A 176 -14.43 4.90 -2.14
N ALA A 177 -13.51 5.61 -2.80
CA ALA A 177 -13.49 5.73 -4.26
C ALA A 177 -13.23 4.40 -4.97
N HIS A 178 -12.52 3.47 -4.33
CA HIS A 178 -12.29 2.11 -4.85
C HIS A 178 -13.63 1.37 -5.09
N TYR A 179 -14.61 1.55 -4.21
CA TYR A 179 -15.92 0.89 -4.29
C TYR A 179 -17.01 1.72 -4.97
N MET A 180 -17.01 3.03 -4.76
CA MET A 180 -18.10 3.92 -5.18
C MET A 180 -17.73 4.88 -6.31
N GLY A 181 -16.45 4.88 -6.72
CA GLY A 181 -15.97 5.89 -7.67
C GLY A 181 -15.65 7.24 -7.01
N PRO A 182 -15.25 8.24 -7.80
CA PRO A 182 -14.72 9.51 -7.31
C PRO A 182 -15.78 10.51 -6.86
N TYR A 183 -17.07 10.24 -7.08
CA TYR A 183 -18.14 11.18 -6.74
C TYR A 183 -18.31 11.29 -5.22
N ASP A 184 -18.31 12.52 -4.72
CA ASP A 184 -18.35 12.83 -3.29
C ASP A 184 -19.76 13.00 -2.69
N GLY A 185 -20.81 12.79 -3.51
CA GLY A 185 -22.21 12.98 -3.10
C GLY A 185 -22.70 14.42 -3.17
N ASN A 186 -21.87 15.39 -3.56
CA ASN A 186 -22.25 16.78 -3.70
C ASN A 186 -22.58 17.14 -5.17
N PRO A 187 -23.86 17.44 -5.51
CA PRO A 187 -24.25 17.75 -6.88
C PRO A 187 -23.48 18.92 -7.51
N VAL A 188 -22.98 19.86 -6.72
CA VAL A 188 -22.18 21.00 -7.21
C VAL A 188 -20.88 20.54 -7.89
N ASN A 189 -20.37 19.36 -7.51
CA ASN A 189 -19.13 18.82 -8.05
C ASN A 189 -19.33 17.91 -9.28
N LEU A 190 -20.58 17.69 -9.73
CA LEU A 190 -20.85 16.90 -10.95
C LEU A 190 -20.39 17.59 -12.22
N ASP A 191 -20.66 18.92 -12.31
CA ASP A 191 -20.31 19.72 -13.47
C ASP A 191 -19.86 21.12 -13.02
N PRO A 192 -18.70 21.22 -12.38
CA PRO A 192 -18.20 22.49 -11.88
C PRO A 192 -17.83 23.42 -13.04
N LEU A 193 -18.05 24.72 -12.88
CA LEU A 193 -17.54 25.72 -13.82
C LEU A 193 -16.03 25.62 -13.94
N ALA A 194 -15.53 25.84 -15.15
CA ALA A 194 -14.10 25.99 -15.36
C ALA A 194 -13.51 27.11 -14.45
N PRO A 195 -12.26 27.02 -13.99
CA PRO A 195 -11.69 27.94 -13.00
C PRO A 195 -11.85 29.43 -13.35
N GLN A 196 -11.66 29.79 -14.62
CA GLN A 196 -11.77 31.18 -15.04
C GLN A 196 -13.20 31.74 -14.97
N PRO A 197 -14.24 31.07 -15.49
CA PRO A 197 -15.63 31.49 -15.26
C PRO A 197 -16.06 31.46 -13.79
N ALA A 198 -15.55 30.51 -13.00
CA ALA A 198 -15.87 30.44 -11.58
C ALA A 198 -15.30 31.64 -10.80
N ALA A 199 -14.11 32.13 -11.17
CA ALA A 199 -13.47 33.28 -10.53
C ALA A 199 -14.11 34.63 -10.90
N GLN A 200 -14.99 34.67 -11.91
CA GLN A 200 -15.68 35.87 -12.37
C GLN A 200 -17.08 36.03 -11.73
N LYS A 201 -17.58 35.02 -11.02
CA LYS A 201 -18.84 35.03 -10.27
C LYS A 201 -18.63 35.30 -8.79
#